data_dfc0836325433bb2166ac665b86ca04a
#
_entry.id   dfc0836325433bb2166ac665b86ca04a
#
_cell.length_a   1.000
_cell.length_b   1.000
_cell.length_c   1.000
_cell.angle_alpha   90.00
_cell.angle_beta   90.00
_cell.angle_gamma   90.00
#
_symmetry.space_group_name_H-M   'P 1'
#
loop_
_entity.id
_entity.type
_entity.pdbx_description
1 polymer ?
#
loop_
_entity_poly.entity_id
_entity_poly.type
_entity_poly.pdbx_seq_one_letter_code
_entity_poly.pdbx_strand_id
1 'polypeptide(L)'
;MTAEGQMHGGAVHGIGNALFEWMGFDKDAQPMTTNFADYLLPAAPELPPIGVHLLAYPSTKNPLGVKGIGESGTVPAAAAIISGIEDALRDYDVRIDEIPISPARLCQLIQAAKPPDC
;
A
#
# COMPACT_ATOMS: atom_id res chain seq x y z
N MET A 1 -14.90 15.47 8.70
CA MET A 1 -14.06 14.87 9.78
C MET A 1 -14.11 13.35 9.78
N THR A 2 -15.24 12.67 9.99
CA THR A 2 -15.28 11.19 10.02
C THR A 2 -14.87 10.54 8.70
N ALA A 3 -15.43 10.98 7.57
CA ALA A 3 -15.08 10.45 6.24
C ALA A 3 -13.60 10.68 5.88
N GLU A 4 -13.09 11.86 6.16
CA GLU A 4 -11.68 12.22 5.97
C GLU A 4 -10.75 11.34 6.82
N GLY A 5 -11.10 11.12 8.11
CA GLY A 5 -10.36 10.22 8.99
C GLY A 5 -10.33 8.78 8.47
N GLN A 6 -11.46 8.28 7.91
CA GLN A 6 -11.51 6.96 7.27
C GLN A 6 -10.61 6.88 6.03
N MET A 7 -10.56 7.93 5.22
CA MET A 7 -9.69 7.98 4.04
C MET A 7 -8.21 8.01 4.43
N HIS A 8 -7.84 8.83 5.43
CA HIS A 8 -6.47 8.85 5.95
C HIS A 8 -6.06 7.49 6.52
N GLY A 9 -6.87 6.93 7.43
CA GLY A 9 -6.58 5.62 8.03
C GLY A 9 -6.50 4.51 7.00
N GLY A 10 -7.41 4.52 6.03
CA GLY A 10 -7.40 3.56 4.93
C GLY A 10 -6.14 3.66 4.05
N ALA A 11 -5.73 4.88 3.69
CA ALA A 11 -4.51 5.09 2.92
C ALA A 11 -3.27 4.60 3.68
N VAL A 12 -3.16 4.90 4.98
CA VAL A 12 -2.06 4.42 5.85
C VAL A 12 -2.03 2.90 5.92
N HIS A 13 -3.19 2.25 6.07
CA HIS A 13 -3.29 0.79 6.04
C HIS A 13 -2.80 0.23 4.69
N GLY A 14 -3.18 0.84 3.58
CA GLY A 14 -2.69 0.41 2.26
C GLY A 14 -1.18 0.63 2.07
N ILE A 15 -0.60 1.69 2.63
CA ILE A 15 0.85 1.90 2.69
C ILE A 15 1.52 0.78 3.50
N GLY A 16 0.96 0.42 4.66
CA GLY A 16 1.41 -0.71 5.47
C GLY A 16 1.46 -1.99 4.66
N ASN A 17 0.36 -2.36 4.02
CA ASN A 17 0.26 -3.55 3.18
C ASN A 17 1.26 -3.57 2.02
N ALA A 18 1.50 -2.41 1.39
CA ALA A 18 2.38 -2.33 0.24
C ALA A 18 3.87 -2.43 0.60
N LEU A 19 4.28 -1.86 1.75
CA LEU A 19 5.70 -1.58 2.02
C LEU A 19 6.24 -2.20 3.31
N PHE A 20 5.41 -2.51 4.32
CA PHE A 20 5.86 -2.81 5.67
C PHE A 20 5.35 -4.14 6.24
N GLU A 21 4.05 -4.39 6.14
CA GLU A 21 3.36 -5.45 6.88
C GLU A 21 3.60 -6.81 6.25
N TRP A 22 4.49 -7.60 6.84
CA TRP A 22 4.82 -8.94 6.37
C TRP A 22 4.53 -9.98 7.45
N MET A 23 3.68 -10.95 7.11
CA MET A 23 3.44 -12.13 7.94
C MET A 23 4.16 -13.31 7.35
N GLY A 24 5.35 -13.60 7.87
CA GLY A 24 6.18 -14.71 7.41
C GLY A 24 5.89 -16.01 8.15
N PHE A 25 6.06 -17.12 7.44
CA PHE A 25 6.01 -18.47 7.99
C PHE A 25 7.27 -19.23 7.57
N ASP A 26 7.77 -20.09 8.46
CA ASP A 26 8.85 -21.00 8.11
C ASP A 26 8.34 -22.22 7.32
N LYS A 27 9.29 -23.15 6.98
CA LYS A 27 8.97 -24.39 6.25
C LYS A 27 8.01 -25.33 6.99
N ASP A 28 7.90 -25.18 8.31
CA ASP A 28 7.04 -25.99 9.17
C ASP A 28 5.72 -25.25 9.50
N ALA A 29 5.43 -24.18 8.75
CA ALA A 29 4.26 -23.30 8.89
C ALA A 29 4.17 -22.60 10.26
N GLN A 30 5.30 -22.37 10.94
CA GLN A 30 5.33 -21.59 12.17
C GLN A 30 5.43 -20.10 11.82
N PRO A 31 4.66 -19.20 12.47
CA PRO A 31 4.75 -17.78 12.22
C PRO A 31 6.11 -17.24 12.68
N MET A 32 6.77 -16.48 11.82
CA MET A 32 8.05 -15.82 12.08
C MET A 32 7.87 -14.39 12.61
N THR A 33 6.78 -13.74 12.22
CA THR A 33 6.40 -12.40 12.66
C THR A 33 5.40 -12.51 13.81
N THR A 34 5.90 -12.57 15.05
CA THR A 34 5.07 -12.90 16.22
C THR A 34 4.84 -11.73 17.18
N ASN A 35 5.45 -10.60 16.94
CA ASN A 35 5.33 -9.38 17.74
C ASN A 35 5.47 -8.13 16.88
N PHE A 36 5.21 -6.92 17.43
CA PHE A 36 5.29 -5.67 16.70
C PHE A 36 6.71 -5.16 16.38
N ALA A 37 7.75 -5.83 16.85
CA ALA A 37 9.11 -5.57 16.38
C ALA A 37 9.38 -6.28 15.04
N ASP A 38 8.68 -7.37 14.78
CA ASP A 38 8.81 -8.17 13.55
C ASP A 38 7.71 -7.80 12.54
N TYR A 39 6.48 -7.61 13.02
CA TYR A 39 5.36 -7.14 12.19
C TYR A 39 5.32 -5.61 12.18
N LEU A 40 5.86 -5.01 11.14
CA LEU A 40 6.07 -3.58 11.06
C LEU A 40 4.77 -2.87 10.67
N LEU A 41 4.26 -2.03 11.57
CA LEU A 41 3.19 -1.08 11.25
C LEU A 41 3.80 0.28 10.91
N PRO A 42 3.29 0.98 9.88
CA PRO A 42 3.79 2.31 9.55
C PRO A 42 3.52 3.29 10.69
N ALA A 43 4.55 3.99 11.14
CA ALA A 43 4.46 5.03 12.15
C ALA A 43 4.33 6.42 11.51
N ALA A 44 3.82 7.40 12.26
CA ALA A 44 3.57 8.73 11.75
C ALA A 44 4.77 9.42 11.05
N PRO A 45 6.02 9.27 11.51
CA PRO A 45 7.18 9.86 10.84
C PRO A 45 7.49 9.25 9.46
N GLU A 46 6.98 8.05 9.17
CA GLU A 46 7.23 7.33 7.92
C GLU A 46 6.20 7.67 6.84
N LEU A 47 5.18 8.43 7.21
CA LEU A 47 4.06 8.74 6.32
C LEU A 47 4.23 10.13 5.70
N PRO A 48 4.01 10.27 4.38
CA PRO A 48 3.93 11.58 3.74
C PRO A 48 2.65 12.30 4.16
N PRO A 49 2.57 13.63 4.01
CA PRO A 49 1.30 14.35 4.10
C PRO A 49 0.30 13.82 3.10
N ILE A 50 -0.87 13.38 3.57
CA ILE A 50 -1.94 12.83 2.72
C ILE A 50 -3.04 13.87 2.56
N GLY A 51 -3.23 14.38 1.33
CA GLY A 51 -4.38 15.23 0.97
C GLY A 51 -5.61 14.37 0.69
N VAL A 52 -6.76 14.75 1.26
CA VAL A 52 -8.04 14.06 1.00
C VAL A 52 -9.01 15.00 0.30
N HIS A 53 -9.56 14.55 -0.81
CA HIS A 53 -10.61 15.24 -1.54
C HIS A 53 -11.83 14.31 -1.69
N LEU A 54 -12.98 14.74 -1.18
CA LEU A 54 -14.21 13.97 -1.24
C LEU A 54 -15.07 14.42 -2.43
N LEU A 55 -15.24 13.53 -3.40
CA LEU A 55 -16.15 13.73 -4.52
C LEU A 55 -17.50 13.07 -4.20
N ALA A 56 -18.50 13.90 -3.93
CA ALA A 56 -19.82 13.42 -3.53
C ALA A 56 -20.66 13.02 -4.75
N TYR A 57 -20.82 11.73 -4.94
CA TYR A 57 -21.75 11.15 -5.92
C TYR A 57 -22.82 10.35 -5.15
N PRO A 58 -24.00 10.92 -4.91
CA PRO A 58 -25.06 10.25 -4.17
C PRO A 58 -25.50 8.94 -4.84
N SER A 59 -25.86 7.96 -4.02
CA SER A 59 -26.46 6.71 -4.50
C SER A 59 -27.90 6.98 -4.97
N THR A 60 -28.27 6.39 -6.09
CA THR A 60 -29.66 6.36 -6.57
C THR A 60 -30.46 5.19 -5.98
N LYS A 61 -29.83 4.34 -5.16
CA LYS A 61 -30.44 3.12 -4.61
C LYS A 61 -31.13 3.33 -3.28
N ASN A 62 -30.99 4.50 -2.67
CA ASN A 62 -31.64 4.84 -1.41
C ASN A 62 -32.01 6.34 -1.35
N PRO A 63 -33.07 6.71 -0.59
CA PRO A 63 -33.56 8.09 -0.55
C PRO A 63 -32.56 9.11 0.02
N LEU A 64 -31.64 8.68 0.87
CA LEU A 64 -30.62 9.54 1.48
C LEU A 64 -29.37 9.70 0.62
N GLY A 65 -29.23 8.91 -0.45
CA GLY A 65 -28.05 8.92 -1.31
C GLY A 65 -26.75 8.43 -0.65
N VAL A 66 -26.84 7.78 0.52
CA VAL A 66 -25.68 7.36 1.30
C VAL A 66 -24.92 6.21 0.66
N LYS A 67 -23.62 6.18 0.88
CA LYS A 67 -22.66 5.12 0.48
C LYS A 67 -21.71 4.81 1.62
N GLY A 68 -21.19 3.58 1.64
CA GLY A 68 -20.09 3.21 2.53
C GLY A 68 -18.78 3.90 2.13
N ILE A 69 -17.95 4.23 3.11
CA ILE A 69 -16.62 4.84 2.91
C ILE A 69 -15.51 4.11 3.68
N GLY A 70 -15.86 3.12 4.50
CA GLY A 70 -14.94 2.48 5.44
C GLY A 70 -13.64 1.97 4.81
N GLU A 71 -13.71 1.32 3.66
CA GLU A 71 -12.56 0.71 2.98
C GLU A 71 -12.07 1.49 1.75
N SER A 72 -12.70 2.63 1.45
CA SER A 72 -12.40 3.38 0.22
C SER A 72 -10.96 3.89 0.14
N GLY A 73 -10.30 4.11 1.27
CA GLY A 73 -8.89 4.50 1.31
C GLY A 73 -7.94 3.32 1.18
N THR A 74 -8.31 2.14 1.69
CA THR A 74 -7.43 0.95 1.76
C THR A 74 -7.35 0.21 0.43
N VAL A 75 -8.50 -0.04 -0.20
CA VAL A 75 -8.61 -0.89 -1.40
C VAL A 75 -7.69 -0.45 -2.54
N PRO A 76 -7.63 0.83 -2.94
CA PRO A 76 -6.78 1.25 -4.05
C PRO A 76 -5.32 1.53 -3.66
N ALA A 77 -5.01 1.72 -2.38
CA ALA A 77 -3.75 2.31 -1.96
C ALA A 77 -2.53 1.44 -2.29
N ALA A 78 -2.57 0.15 -1.99
CA ALA A 78 -1.46 -0.75 -2.29
C ALA A 78 -1.18 -0.82 -3.80
N ALA A 79 -2.21 -0.98 -4.62
CA ALA A 79 -2.06 -1.01 -6.08
C ALA A 79 -1.52 0.31 -6.64
N ALA A 80 -1.97 1.45 -6.12
CA ALA A 80 -1.49 2.76 -6.54
C ALA A 80 -0.01 2.97 -6.20
N ILE A 81 0.43 2.52 -5.02
CA ILE A 81 1.83 2.59 -4.58
C ILE A 81 2.71 1.74 -5.49
N ILE A 82 2.32 0.48 -5.72
CA ILE A 82 3.10 -0.44 -6.57
C ILE A 82 3.19 0.11 -8.00
N SER A 83 2.08 0.57 -8.58
CA SER A 83 2.09 1.20 -9.91
C SER A 83 2.99 2.44 -9.95
N GLY A 84 3.02 3.25 -8.89
CA GLY A 84 3.91 4.40 -8.78
C GLY A 84 5.39 4.02 -8.71
N ILE A 85 5.73 2.93 -8.00
CA ILE A 85 7.11 2.40 -7.95
C ILE A 85 7.53 1.87 -9.32
N GLU A 86 6.66 1.09 -9.99
CA GLU A 86 6.94 0.58 -11.33
C GLU A 86 7.10 1.72 -12.35
N ASP A 87 6.27 2.76 -12.28
CA ASP A 87 6.42 3.94 -13.14
C ASP A 87 7.73 4.70 -12.88
N ALA A 88 8.11 4.85 -11.62
CA ALA A 88 9.40 5.46 -11.27
C ALA A 88 10.61 4.66 -11.77
N LEU A 89 10.45 3.35 -11.93
CA LEU A 89 11.49 2.42 -12.38
C LEU A 89 11.26 1.92 -13.81
N ARG A 90 10.45 2.61 -14.60
CA ARG A 90 10.08 2.18 -15.97
C ARG A 90 11.27 1.96 -16.89
N ASP A 91 12.36 2.71 -16.70
CA ASP A 91 13.57 2.56 -17.51
C ASP A 91 14.31 1.24 -17.22
N TYR A 92 14.02 0.61 -16.10
CA TYR A 92 14.56 -0.71 -15.71
C TYR A 92 13.61 -1.87 -16.02
N ASP A 93 12.39 -1.58 -16.49
CA ASP A 93 11.32 -2.57 -16.72
C ASP A 93 11.06 -3.50 -15.53
N VAL A 94 11.14 -2.94 -14.31
CA VAL A 94 10.86 -3.68 -13.07
C VAL A 94 9.38 -3.97 -12.97
N ARG A 95 9.04 -5.22 -12.61
CA ARG A 95 7.68 -5.66 -12.30
C ARG A 95 7.61 -6.19 -10.88
N ILE A 96 6.58 -5.78 -10.17
CA ILE A 96 6.33 -6.13 -8.77
C ILE A 96 5.08 -7.00 -8.70
N ASP A 97 5.25 -8.28 -8.42
CA ASP A 97 4.21 -9.30 -8.39
C ASP A 97 3.80 -9.75 -6.99
N GLU A 98 4.50 -9.25 -5.95
CA GLU A 98 4.22 -9.57 -4.55
C GLU A 98 4.39 -8.36 -3.64
N ILE A 99 3.61 -8.30 -2.57
CA ILE A 99 3.70 -7.29 -1.50
C ILE A 99 3.81 -8.00 -0.13
N PRO A 100 4.39 -7.31 0.87
CA PRO A 100 5.00 -5.98 0.81
C PRO A 100 6.32 -5.98 0.02
N ILE A 101 6.57 -4.90 -0.71
CA ILE A 101 7.85 -4.71 -1.41
C ILE A 101 8.87 -4.09 -0.47
N SER A 102 9.68 -4.92 0.17
CA SER A 102 10.74 -4.44 1.05
C SER A 102 11.87 -3.74 0.26
N PRO A 103 12.62 -2.81 0.88
CA PRO A 103 13.77 -2.18 0.23
C PRO A 103 14.79 -3.19 -0.31
N ALA A 104 15.01 -4.30 0.42
CA ALA A 104 15.92 -5.36 0.00
C ALA A 104 15.41 -6.06 -1.27
N ARG A 105 14.10 -6.38 -1.33
CA ARG A 105 13.49 -7.00 -2.49
C ARG A 105 13.49 -6.06 -3.70
N LEU A 106 13.17 -4.78 -3.49
CA LEU A 106 13.23 -3.78 -4.56
C LEU A 106 14.64 -3.64 -5.12
N CYS A 107 15.67 -3.61 -4.26
CA CYS A 107 17.06 -3.58 -4.69
C CYS A 107 17.42 -4.80 -5.55
N GLN A 108 17.00 -6.01 -5.16
CA GLN A 108 17.20 -7.24 -5.94
C GLN A 108 16.54 -7.16 -7.32
N LEU A 109 15.30 -6.64 -7.40
CA LEU A 109 14.60 -6.47 -8.66
C LEU A 109 15.33 -5.50 -9.60
N ILE A 110 15.79 -4.35 -9.07
CA ILE A 110 16.57 -3.37 -9.85
C ILE A 110 17.89 -3.98 -10.33
N GLN A 111 18.61 -4.73 -9.48
CA GLN A 111 19.86 -5.38 -9.86
C GLN A 111 19.70 -6.49 -10.90
N ALA A 112 18.55 -7.18 -10.86
CA ALA A 112 18.22 -8.23 -11.83
C ALA A 112 17.71 -7.67 -13.16
N ALA A 113 17.18 -6.43 -13.16
CA ALA A 113 16.69 -5.76 -14.33
C ALA A 113 17.84 -5.37 -15.27
N LYS A 114 17.54 -5.21 -16.56
CA LYS A 114 18.53 -4.63 -17.48
C LYS A 114 18.76 -3.17 -17.12
N PRO A 115 20.03 -2.72 -17.05
CA PRO A 115 20.29 -1.30 -16.94
C PRO A 115 19.74 -0.60 -18.18
N PRO A 116 19.24 0.67 -18.04
CA PRO A 116 18.85 1.45 -19.19
C PRO A 116 20.03 1.54 -20.16
N ASP A 117 19.76 1.38 -21.46
CA ASP A 117 20.77 1.52 -22.50
C ASP A 117 21.33 2.96 -22.41
N CYS A 118 22.62 3.08 -22.13
CA CYS A 118 23.36 4.36 -22.09
C CYS A 118 23.61 4.89 -23.49
#